data_273c253396e448cd32f498774257e39c
#
_entry.id   273c253396e448cd32f498774257e39c
#
_cell.length_a   1.000
_cell.length_b   1.000
_cell.length_c   1.000
_cell.angle_alpha   90.00
_cell.angle_beta   90.00
_cell.angle_gamma   90.00
#
_symmetry.space_group_name_H-M   'P 1'
#
loop_
_entity.id
_entity.type
_entity.pdbx_description
1 polymer ?
#
loop_
_entity_poly.entity_id
_entity_poly.type
_entity_poly.pdbx_seq_one_letter_code
_entity_poly.pdbx_strand_id
1 'polypeptide(L)' 'MSDINSRVKAIIVEKLGVYEGEVVADASFTNDLGADSLDTVELIMEFEKEFDIQIPDDQAENIVSVGQAIEFIEKSK' A
#
# COMPACT_ATOMS: atom_id res chain seq x y z
N MET A 1 15.22 9.76 -3.08
CA MET A 1 14.34 10.30 -2.17
C MET A 1 12.96 10.24 -2.66
N SER A 2 12.18 9.64 -1.97
CA SER A 2 10.93 9.27 -2.54
C SER A 2 9.80 9.62 -1.61
N ASP A 3 9.08 10.67 -1.94
CA ASP A 3 7.87 10.99 -1.24
C ASP A 3 6.88 9.86 -1.31
N ILE A 4 6.95 9.04 -2.36
CA ILE A 4 6.05 7.91 -2.51
C ILE A 4 6.19 6.97 -1.33
N ASN A 5 7.41 6.67 -0.94
CA ASN A 5 7.66 5.78 0.17
C ASN A 5 7.01 6.29 1.46
N SER A 6 7.25 7.55 1.77
CA SER A 6 6.69 8.16 2.98
C SER A 6 5.16 8.24 2.93
N ARG A 7 4.62 8.58 1.77
CA ARG A 7 3.18 8.73 1.64
C ARG A 7 2.47 7.38 1.73
N VAL A 8 3.05 6.34 1.13
CA VAL A 8 2.48 5.01 1.24
C VAL A 8 2.45 4.56 2.69
N LYS A 9 3.54 4.77 3.41
CA LYS A 9 3.58 4.40 4.82
C LYS A 9 2.52 5.15 5.63
N ALA A 10 2.38 6.44 5.39
CA ALA A 10 1.40 7.24 6.12
C ALA A 10 -0.01 6.73 5.89
N ILE A 11 -0.33 6.39 4.65
CA ILE A 11 -1.65 5.87 4.32
C ILE A 11 -1.90 4.55 5.06
N ILE A 12 -0.91 3.67 5.05
CA ILE A 12 -1.07 2.37 5.69
C ILE A 12 -1.25 2.52 7.19
N VAL A 13 -0.45 3.36 7.80
CA VAL A 13 -0.56 3.61 9.24
C VAL A 13 -1.96 4.11 9.59
N GLU A 14 -2.47 5.04 8.80
CA GLU A 14 -3.76 5.63 9.07
C GLU A 14 -4.89 4.63 8.86
N LYS A 15 -4.82 3.86 7.79
CA LYS A 15 -5.91 2.95 7.45
C LYS A 15 -5.94 1.71 8.31
N LEU A 16 -4.79 1.17 8.64
CA LEU A 16 -4.71 -0.09 9.39
C LEU A 16 -4.46 0.11 10.86
N GLY A 17 -4.11 1.32 11.28
CA GLY A 17 -3.86 1.59 12.69
C GLY A 17 -2.62 0.89 13.22
N VAL A 18 -1.61 0.69 12.38
CA VAL A 18 -0.38 0.04 12.78
C VAL A 18 0.70 1.08 13.02
N TYR A 19 1.78 0.66 13.65
CA TYR A 19 2.92 1.56 13.88
C TYR A 19 3.75 1.72 12.61
N GLU A 20 4.31 2.90 12.45
CA GLU A 20 5.14 3.18 11.29
C GLU A 20 6.29 2.19 11.18
N GLY A 21 6.87 1.79 12.30
CA GLY A 21 7.96 0.84 12.30
C GLY A 21 7.61 -0.55 11.80
N GLU A 22 6.32 -0.87 11.78
CA GLU A 22 5.86 -2.15 11.25
C GLU A 22 5.71 -2.12 9.74
N VAL A 23 5.68 -0.94 9.14
CA VAL A 23 5.44 -0.77 7.72
C VAL A 23 6.79 -0.80 7.00
N VAL A 24 7.26 -2.01 6.75
CA VAL A 24 8.53 -2.22 6.05
C VAL A 24 8.24 -2.89 4.71
N ALA A 25 9.21 -2.85 3.81
CA ALA A 25 9.01 -3.33 2.45
C ALA A 25 8.57 -4.80 2.41
N ASP A 26 9.08 -5.61 3.31
CA ASP A 26 8.75 -7.03 3.34
C ASP A 26 7.44 -7.34 4.03
N ALA A 27 6.80 -6.35 4.65
CA ALA A 27 5.58 -6.58 5.41
C ALA A 27 4.44 -6.93 4.48
N SER A 28 3.77 -8.04 4.79
CA SER A 28 2.56 -8.44 4.08
C SER A 28 1.37 -7.73 4.69
N PHE A 29 0.51 -7.20 3.85
CA PHE A 29 -0.67 -6.49 4.36
C PHE A 29 -1.53 -7.39 5.22
N THR A 30 -1.72 -8.64 4.82
CA THR A 30 -2.59 -9.53 5.58
C THR A 30 -1.86 -10.24 6.71
N ASN A 31 -0.66 -10.74 6.46
CA ASN A 31 0.05 -11.54 7.45
C ASN A 31 0.74 -10.71 8.51
N ASP A 32 1.33 -9.60 8.12
CA ASP A 32 2.13 -8.80 9.04
C ASP A 32 1.37 -7.61 9.59
N LEU A 33 0.49 -7.02 8.79
CA LEU A 33 -0.21 -5.81 9.19
C LEU A 33 -1.67 -6.08 9.55
N GLY A 34 -2.13 -7.31 9.37
CA GLY A 34 -3.46 -7.70 9.83
C GLY A 34 -4.61 -7.18 9.01
N ALA A 35 -4.37 -6.79 7.76
CA ALA A 35 -5.44 -6.31 6.90
C ALA A 35 -6.24 -7.49 6.35
N ASP A 36 -7.56 -7.35 6.33
CA ASP A 36 -8.39 -8.35 5.64
C ASP A 36 -8.61 -7.89 4.20
N SER A 37 -9.39 -8.65 3.44
CA SER A 37 -9.56 -8.36 2.03
C SER A 37 -10.23 -7.01 1.79
N LEU A 38 -11.14 -6.61 2.67
CA LEU A 38 -11.78 -5.31 2.56
C LEU A 38 -10.78 -4.18 2.80
N ASP A 39 -9.92 -4.38 3.81
CA ASP A 39 -8.90 -3.38 4.12
C ASP A 39 -7.94 -3.19 2.95
N THR A 40 -7.54 -4.28 2.30
CA THR A 40 -6.62 -4.17 1.17
C THR A 40 -7.26 -3.43 0.01
N VAL A 41 -8.54 -3.67 -0.24
CA VAL A 41 -9.26 -2.94 -1.28
C VAL A 41 -9.28 -1.46 -0.98
N GLU A 42 -9.54 -1.10 0.27
CA GLU A 42 -9.58 0.31 0.66
C GLU A 42 -8.20 0.96 0.54
N LEU A 43 -7.16 0.21 0.87
CA LEU A 43 -5.79 0.72 0.71
C LEU A 43 -5.49 1.02 -0.76
N ILE A 44 -5.86 0.11 -1.64
CA ILE A 44 -5.64 0.29 -3.07
C ILE A 44 -6.36 1.55 -3.54
N MET A 45 -7.60 1.73 -3.12
CA MET A 45 -8.36 2.91 -3.52
C MET A 45 -7.72 4.20 -3.00
N GLU A 46 -7.19 4.17 -1.79
CA GLU A 46 -6.51 5.34 -1.25
C GLU A 46 -5.24 5.66 -2.03
N PHE A 47 -4.49 4.63 -2.41
CA PHE A 47 -3.30 4.85 -3.23
C PHE A 47 -3.68 5.48 -4.56
N GLU A 48 -4.76 5.03 -5.16
CA GLU A 48 -5.20 5.60 -6.44
C GLU A 48 -5.54 7.07 -6.29
N LYS A 49 -6.21 7.43 -5.21
CA LYS A 49 -6.58 8.82 -4.99
C LYS A 49 -5.36 9.69 -4.65
N GLU A 50 -4.49 9.15 -3.81
CA GLU A 50 -3.35 9.92 -3.33
C GLU A 50 -2.35 10.22 -4.44
N PHE A 51 -2.15 9.26 -5.34
CA PHE A 51 -1.13 9.38 -6.38
C PHE A 51 -1.72 9.63 -7.77
N ASP A 52 -3.04 9.72 -7.85
CA ASP A 52 -3.73 9.96 -9.13
C ASP A 52 -3.33 8.94 -10.18
N ILE A 53 -3.44 7.67 -9.81
CA ILE A 53 -3.13 6.55 -10.69
C ILE A 53 -4.28 5.57 -10.66
N GLN A 54 -4.24 4.61 -11.56
CA GLN A 54 -5.22 3.53 -11.58
C GLN A 54 -4.52 2.20 -11.39
N ILE A 55 -5.09 1.37 -10.53
CA ILE A 55 -4.56 0.05 -10.24
C ILE A 55 -5.63 -0.95 -10.65
N PRO A 56 -5.48 -1.60 -11.82
CA PRO A 56 -6.45 -2.61 -12.25
C PRO A 56 -6.55 -3.76 -11.26
N ASP A 57 -7.69 -4.41 -11.24
CA ASP A 57 -7.93 -5.48 -10.29
C ASP A 57 -6.89 -6.60 -10.39
N ASP A 58 -6.49 -6.96 -11.60
CA ASP A 58 -5.51 -8.03 -11.77
C ASP A 58 -4.14 -7.62 -11.25
N GLN A 59 -3.81 -6.34 -11.32
CA GLN A 59 -2.57 -5.85 -10.73
C GLN A 59 -2.69 -5.76 -9.22
N ALA A 60 -3.85 -5.34 -8.73
CA ALA A 60 -4.07 -5.21 -7.30
C ALA A 60 -3.91 -6.55 -6.58
N GLU A 61 -4.30 -7.65 -7.23
CA GLU A 61 -4.16 -8.96 -6.64
C GLU A 61 -2.70 -9.33 -6.37
N ASN A 62 -1.78 -8.75 -7.12
CA ASN A 62 -0.36 -9.02 -6.96
C ASN A 62 0.30 -8.12 -5.94
N ILE A 63 -0.40 -7.10 -5.48
CA ILE A 63 0.14 -6.16 -4.49
C ILE A 63 -0.21 -6.70 -3.10
N VAL A 64 0.67 -7.53 -2.56
CA VAL A 64 0.41 -8.17 -1.28
C VAL A 64 1.37 -7.69 -0.19
N SER A 65 2.35 -6.89 -0.54
CA SER A 65 3.29 -6.35 0.45
C SER A 65 3.50 -4.87 0.20
N VAL A 66 4.04 -4.21 1.22
CA VAL A 66 4.32 -2.77 1.16
C VAL A 66 5.26 -2.45 0.00
N GLY A 67 6.32 -3.24 -0.15
CA GLY A 67 7.29 -3.00 -1.22
C GLY A 67 6.68 -3.12 -2.59
N GLN A 68 5.78 -4.08 -2.78
CA GLN A 68 5.12 -4.24 -4.07
C GLN A 68 4.24 -3.05 -4.39
N ALA A 69 3.55 -2.51 -3.38
CA ALA A 69 2.72 -1.33 -3.58
C ALA A 69 3.58 -0.14 -3.99
N ILE A 70 4.69 0.07 -3.29
CA ILE A 70 5.59 1.18 -3.60
C ILE A 70 6.13 1.04 -5.00
N GLU A 71 6.57 -0.17 -5.36
CA GLU A 71 7.13 -0.41 -6.67
C GLU A 71 6.12 -0.12 -7.78
N PHE A 72 4.89 -0.58 -7.60
CA PHE A 72 3.85 -0.35 -8.59
C PHE A 72 3.60 1.15 -8.77
N ILE A 73 3.50 1.87 -7.67
CA ILE A 73 3.23 3.30 -7.73
C ILE A 73 4.37 4.04 -8.41
N GLU A 74 5.61 3.67 -8.08
CA GLU A 74 6.77 4.31 -8.69
C GLU A 74 6.79 4.09 -10.21
N LYS A 75 6.41 2.91 -10.65
CA LYS A 75 6.38 2.62 -12.07
C LYS A 75 5.24 3.34 -12.78
N SER A 76 4.19 3.69 -12.04
CA SER A 76 3.04 4.37 -12.61
C SER A 76 3.24 5.87 -12.71
N LYS A 77 4.20 6.39 -12.03
CA LYS A 77 4.51 7.81 -12.06
C LYS A 77 5.66 8.05 -13.02
#